data_a0f869d40fd9621ab21634ce91e6b063
#
_entry.id   a0f869d40fd9621ab21634ce91e6b063
#
_cell.length_a   1.000
_cell.length_b   1.000
_cell.length_c   1.000
_cell.angle_alpha   90.00
_cell.angle_beta   90.00
_cell.angle_gamma   90.00
#
_symmetry.space_group_name_H-M   'P 1'
#
loop_
_entity.id
_entity.type
_entity.pdbx_description
1 polymer ?
#
loop_
_entity_poly.entity_id
_entity_poly.type
_entity_poly.pdbx_seq_one_letter_code
_entity_poly.pdbx_strand_id
1 'polypeptide(L)'
;MMLHRQQPLHIYGPPGTNQILEGLLTACDVPHATGFGAKGGTLTHPRDFVVLREITPKDTFNIGDLRISCCENTHYRPEEEFGQEGPLSLSLRFDAPDRSIVFTGDTGPCEGLVAFARGAQLLVGELIDIEIVMERMVARNPNAPKARLAQLRHHMEAHH
;
A
#
# COMPACT_ATOMS: atom_id res chain seq x y z
N MET A 1 2.03 -23.27 -14.29
CA MET A 1 2.94 -22.70 -15.32
C MET A 1 3.65 -21.54 -14.68
N MET A 2 4.92 -21.69 -14.31
CA MET A 2 5.71 -20.56 -13.81
C MET A 2 6.06 -19.65 -14.99
N LEU A 3 5.60 -18.41 -14.93
CA LEU A 3 5.94 -17.40 -15.93
C LEU A 3 7.41 -17.02 -15.73
N HIS A 4 8.25 -17.30 -16.71
CA HIS A 4 9.63 -16.84 -16.74
C HIS A 4 9.63 -15.34 -17.03
N ARG A 5 9.68 -14.52 -15.99
CA ARG A 5 9.88 -13.08 -16.12
C ARG A 5 11.33 -12.82 -16.54
N GLN A 6 11.54 -12.08 -17.61
CA GLN A 6 12.88 -11.71 -18.10
C GLN A 6 13.26 -10.27 -17.71
N GLN A 7 12.27 -9.45 -17.40
CA GLN A 7 12.47 -8.05 -17.00
C GLN A 7 12.42 -7.89 -15.48
N PRO A 8 13.23 -7.03 -14.91
CA PRO A 8 13.18 -6.73 -13.48
C PRO A 8 11.78 -6.29 -13.03
N LEU A 9 11.41 -6.68 -11.81
CA LEU A 9 10.24 -6.17 -11.12
C LEU A 9 10.68 -4.96 -10.29
N HIS A 10 10.26 -3.78 -10.70
CA HIS A 10 10.46 -2.57 -9.92
C HIS A 10 9.39 -2.46 -8.85
N ILE A 11 9.82 -2.29 -7.61
CA ILE A 11 8.95 -2.09 -6.43
C ILE A 11 9.27 -0.70 -5.87
N TYR A 12 8.22 0.06 -5.61
CA TYR A 12 8.28 1.37 -4.97
C TYR A 12 7.42 1.34 -3.72
N GLY A 13 7.93 1.79 -2.61
CA GLY A 13 7.18 1.81 -1.35
C GLY A 13 7.83 2.73 -0.31
N PRO A 14 7.14 3.01 0.81
CA PRO A 14 7.68 3.84 1.87
C PRO A 14 8.90 3.19 2.55
N PRO A 15 9.66 3.96 3.36
CA PRO A 15 10.70 3.41 4.22
C PRO A 15 10.21 2.20 5.03
N GLY A 16 11.03 1.14 5.09
CA GLY A 16 10.66 -0.16 5.66
C GLY A 16 10.23 -1.21 4.63
N THR A 17 9.92 -0.80 3.40
CA THR A 17 9.58 -1.75 2.31
C THR A 17 10.73 -2.70 2.03
N ASN A 18 11.97 -2.23 2.09
CA ASN A 18 13.15 -3.08 1.91
C ASN A 18 13.21 -4.19 2.97
N GLN A 19 12.94 -3.87 4.22
CA GLN A 19 12.97 -4.85 5.31
C GLN A 19 11.90 -5.95 5.12
N ILE A 20 10.70 -5.55 4.71
CA ILE A 20 9.61 -6.50 4.40
C ILE A 20 10.00 -7.38 3.21
N LEU A 21 10.50 -6.76 2.14
CA LEU A 21 10.92 -7.48 0.92
C LEU A 21 12.02 -8.49 1.22
N GLU A 22 13.04 -8.12 1.97
CA GLU A 22 14.13 -9.03 2.37
C GLU A 22 13.60 -10.23 3.16
N GLY A 23 12.64 -10.02 4.06
CA GLY A 23 11.96 -11.11 4.78
C GLY A 23 11.23 -12.06 3.84
N LEU A 24 10.48 -11.52 2.87
CA LEU A 24 9.75 -12.30 1.87
C LEU A 24 10.69 -13.06 0.93
N LEU A 25 11.78 -12.44 0.49
CA LEU A 25 12.79 -13.08 -0.36
C LEU A 25 13.50 -14.20 0.38
N THR A 26 13.83 -14.01 1.65
CA THR A 26 14.40 -15.07 2.51
C THR A 26 13.43 -16.24 2.67
N ALA A 27 12.12 -15.99 2.79
CA ALA A 27 11.13 -17.04 2.82
C ALA A 27 11.07 -17.87 1.51
N CYS A 28 11.53 -17.29 0.40
CA CYS A 28 11.62 -17.99 -0.89
C CYS A 28 12.87 -18.88 -1.03
N ASP A 29 13.89 -18.75 -0.17
CA ASP A 29 15.15 -19.48 -0.31
C ASP A 29 14.97 -20.99 -0.31
N VAL A 30 14.22 -21.55 0.62
CA VAL A 30 13.97 -22.99 0.72
C VAL A 30 13.12 -23.52 -0.44
N PRO A 31 11.95 -22.93 -0.75
CA PRO A 31 11.18 -23.34 -1.94
C PRO A 31 11.98 -23.25 -3.24
N HIS A 32 12.82 -22.21 -3.39
CA HIS A 32 13.69 -22.03 -4.56
C HIS A 32 14.74 -23.16 -4.64
N ALA A 33 15.43 -23.46 -3.54
CA ALA A 33 16.43 -24.53 -3.48
C ALA A 33 15.85 -25.92 -3.82
N THR A 34 14.54 -26.13 -3.56
CA THR A 34 13.81 -27.34 -3.94
C THR A 34 13.20 -27.27 -5.34
N GLY A 35 13.48 -26.21 -6.10
CA GLY A 35 12.95 -25.98 -7.45
C GLY A 35 11.43 -25.77 -7.48
N PHE A 36 10.82 -25.36 -6.36
CA PHE A 36 9.34 -25.27 -6.20
C PHE A 36 8.62 -26.54 -6.65
N GLY A 37 9.26 -27.71 -6.48
CA GLY A 37 8.74 -29.00 -6.90
C GLY A 37 8.85 -29.31 -8.40
N ALA A 38 9.45 -28.42 -9.21
CA ALA A 38 9.71 -28.66 -10.62
C ALA A 38 10.99 -29.49 -10.80
N LYS A 39 10.92 -30.63 -11.52
CA LYS A 39 12.11 -31.43 -11.83
C LYS A 39 12.85 -30.83 -13.00
N GLY A 40 14.17 -30.55 -12.81
CA GLY A 40 15.12 -30.32 -13.90
C GLY A 40 15.17 -28.88 -14.45
N GLY A 41 14.60 -27.89 -13.79
CA GLY A 41 14.70 -26.47 -14.19
C GLY A 41 15.61 -25.67 -13.26
N THR A 42 16.52 -24.87 -13.83
CA THR A 42 17.20 -23.81 -13.08
C THR A 42 16.23 -22.62 -13.02
N LEU A 43 15.64 -22.41 -11.87
CA LEU A 43 14.79 -21.23 -11.64
C LEU A 43 15.69 -20.09 -11.16
N THR A 44 15.56 -18.92 -11.75
CA THR A 44 16.23 -17.72 -11.23
C THR A 44 15.58 -17.32 -9.91
N HIS A 45 16.40 -16.99 -8.94
CA HIS A 45 15.89 -16.61 -7.62
C HIS A 45 15.09 -15.29 -7.73
N PRO A 46 13.96 -15.14 -7.05
CA PRO A 46 13.19 -13.88 -7.06
C PRO A 46 14.04 -12.66 -6.73
N ARG A 47 15.07 -12.80 -5.88
CA ARG A 47 16.03 -11.75 -5.51
C ARG A 47 16.76 -11.15 -6.71
N ASP A 48 17.02 -11.94 -7.75
CA ASP A 48 17.75 -11.51 -8.95
C ASP A 48 16.88 -10.67 -9.90
N PHE A 49 15.57 -10.63 -9.66
CA PHE A 49 14.61 -9.92 -10.49
C PHE A 49 14.00 -8.69 -9.84
N VAL A 50 14.24 -8.46 -8.57
CA VAL A 50 13.62 -7.35 -7.85
C VAL A 50 14.56 -6.16 -7.78
N VAL A 51 14.06 -5.00 -8.16
CA VAL A 51 14.72 -3.71 -7.96
C VAL A 51 13.81 -2.86 -7.09
N LEU A 52 14.24 -2.60 -5.86
CA LEU A 52 13.48 -1.80 -4.91
C LEU A 52 14.00 -0.36 -4.87
N ARG A 53 13.07 0.57 -4.77
CA ARG A 53 13.33 1.96 -4.39
C ARG A 53 12.35 2.36 -3.30
N GLU A 54 12.84 2.73 -2.13
CA GLU A 54 12.04 3.40 -1.12
C GLU A 54 11.80 4.85 -1.54
N ILE A 55 10.55 5.30 -1.35
CA ILE A 55 10.07 6.62 -1.73
C ILE A 55 9.44 7.32 -0.53
N THR A 56 9.52 8.64 -0.54
CA THR A 56 9.00 9.52 0.51
C THR A 56 8.05 10.57 -0.10
N PRO A 57 7.25 11.30 0.70
CA PRO A 57 6.32 12.31 0.19
C PRO A 57 6.95 13.41 -0.67
N LYS A 58 8.29 13.55 -0.65
CA LYS A 58 9.03 14.53 -1.45
C LYS A 58 9.46 13.99 -2.83
N ASP A 59 9.33 12.69 -3.03
CA ASP A 59 9.78 12.06 -4.26
C ASP A 59 8.82 12.30 -5.41
N THR A 60 9.40 12.56 -6.57
CA THR A 60 8.74 12.55 -7.87
C THR A 60 9.68 11.88 -8.85
N PHE A 61 9.16 10.96 -9.66
CA PHE A 61 9.95 10.22 -10.65
C PHE A 61 9.10 9.81 -11.83
N ASN A 62 9.74 9.36 -12.90
CA ASN A 62 9.07 8.93 -14.12
C ASN A 62 9.31 7.45 -14.39
N ILE A 63 8.29 6.80 -14.95
CA ILE A 63 8.39 5.47 -15.58
C ILE A 63 7.87 5.65 -17.02
N GLY A 64 8.79 5.74 -17.99
CA GLY A 64 8.45 6.20 -19.33
C GLY A 64 7.84 7.60 -19.29
N ASP A 65 6.68 7.77 -19.92
CA ASP A 65 5.94 9.04 -19.96
C ASP A 65 5.04 9.27 -18.72
N LEU A 66 5.01 8.30 -17.80
CA LEU A 66 4.20 8.38 -16.60
C LEU A 66 5.00 9.07 -15.49
N ARG A 67 4.55 10.24 -15.07
CA ARG A 67 5.09 10.93 -13.89
C ARG A 67 4.37 10.43 -12.64
N ILE A 68 5.15 10.06 -11.62
CA ILE A 68 4.63 9.55 -10.35
C ILE A 68 5.07 10.51 -9.24
N SER A 69 4.13 10.89 -8.41
CA SER A 69 4.35 11.64 -7.17
C SER A 69 3.58 10.99 -6.04
N CYS A 70 3.97 11.30 -4.81
CA CYS A 70 3.30 10.77 -3.62
C CYS A 70 3.17 11.84 -2.54
N CYS A 71 2.17 11.67 -1.69
CA CYS A 71 2.03 12.42 -0.45
C CYS A 71 1.75 11.47 0.71
N GLU A 72 2.07 11.91 1.91
CA GLU A 72 1.68 11.20 3.13
C GLU A 72 0.18 11.35 3.35
N ASN A 73 -0.46 10.30 3.89
CA ASN A 73 -1.85 10.31 4.30
C ASN A 73 -1.99 9.92 5.78
N THR A 74 -3.20 10.05 6.32
CA THR A 74 -3.46 9.95 7.76
C THR A 74 -3.68 8.53 8.28
N HIS A 75 -3.36 7.50 7.49
CA HIS A 75 -3.57 6.11 7.92
C HIS A 75 -2.82 5.75 9.21
N TYR A 76 -1.56 6.21 9.37
CA TYR A 76 -0.75 5.88 10.56
C TYR A 76 -0.61 7.02 11.55
N ARG A 77 -0.88 8.27 11.13
CA ARG A 77 -0.73 9.44 12.00
C ARG A 77 -1.55 10.63 11.48
N PRO A 78 -1.97 11.55 12.35
CA PRO A 78 -2.66 12.77 11.93
C PRO A 78 -1.70 13.73 11.20
N GLU A 79 -2.25 14.69 10.44
CA GLU A 79 -1.45 15.61 9.61
C GLU A 79 -0.44 16.45 10.39
N GLU A 80 -0.73 16.77 11.66
CA GLU A 80 0.15 17.53 12.54
C GLU A 80 1.46 16.81 12.87
N GLU A 81 1.49 15.50 12.67
CA GLU A 81 2.66 14.66 12.92
C GLU A 81 3.41 14.28 11.63
N PHE A 82 3.00 14.79 10.47
CA PHE A 82 3.67 14.48 9.20
C PHE A 82 5.14 14.91 9.21
N GLY A 83 5.99 14.05 8.65
CA GLY A 83 7.44 14.27 8.61
C GLY A 83 8.20 13.82 9.87
N GLN A 84 7.53 13.32 10.90
CA GLN A 84 8.19 12.68 12.04
C GLN A 84 8.69 11.27 11.69
N GLU A 85 9.59 10.72 12.51
CA GLU A 85 10.03 9.34 12.36
C GLU A 85 8.88 8.36 12.64
N GLY A 86 8.83 7.27 11.88
CA GLY A 86 7.85 6.22 12.05
C GLY A 86 7.29 5.68 10.74
N PRO A 87 6.29 4.81 10.80
CA PRO A 87 5.68 4.24 9.59
C PRO A 87 5.01 5.34 8.76
N LEU A 88 5.16 5.24 7.43
CA LEU A 88 4.53 6.14 6.46
C LEU A 88 3.46 5.38 5.68
N SER A 89 2.30 6.00 5.50
CA SER A 89 1.33 5.61 4.49
C SER A 89 1.32 6.64 3.37
N LEU A 90 1.33 6.18 2.12
CA LEU A 90 1.47 7.02 0.95
C LEU A 90 0.25 6.92 0.03
N SER A 91 -0.28 8.06 -0.35
CA SER A 91 -1.14 8.20 -1.51
C SER A 91 -0.29 8.48 -2.75
N LEU A 92 -0.68 7.91 -3.87
CA LEU A 92 0.07 7.97 -5.13
C LEU A 92 -0.72 8.67 -6.21
N ARG A 93 -0.06 9.57 -6.95
CA ARG A 93 -0.59 10.21 -8.15
C ARG A 93 0.22 9.83 -9.37
N PHE A 94 -0.49 9.44 -10.41
CA PHE A 94 0.05 9.05 -11.70
C PHE A 94 -0.46 10.03 -12.74
N ASP A 95 0.45 10.83 -13.32
CA ASP A 95 0.15 11.79 -14.38
C ASP A 95 0.71 11.23 -15.70
N ALA A 96 -0.19 10.79 -16.58
CA ALA A 96 0.09 10.46 -17.96
C ALA A 96 -0.13 11.70 -18.86
N PRO A 97 0.32 11.70 -20.13
CA PRO A 97 0.16 12.86 -21.01
C PRO A 97 -1.30 13.33 -21.20
N ASP A 98 -2.26 12.44 -21.09
CA ASP A 98 -3.67 12.69 -21.38
C ASP A 98 -4.59 12.59 -20.15
N ARG A 99 -4.10 12.10 -19.03
CA ARG A 99 -4.91 11.89 -17.82
C ARG A 99 -4.08 11.74 -16.55
N SER A 100 -4.74 11.98 -15.41
CA SER A 100 -4.16 11.73 -14.10
C SER A 100 -5.09 10.89 -13.21
N ILE A 101 -4.48 10.02 -12.42
CA ILE A 101 -5.17 9.11 -11.50
C ILE A 101 -4.51 9.26 -10.14
N VAL A 102 -5.31 9.32 -9.08
CA VAL A 102 -4.83 9.30 -7.69
C VAL A 102 -5.38 8.06 -6.99
N PHE A 103 -4.51 7.33 -6.33
CA PHE A 103 -4.85 6.26 -5.39
C PHE A 103 -4.62 6.77 -3.99
N THR A 104 -5.66 6.76 -3.16
CA THR A 104 -5.57 7.26 -1.79
C THR A 104 -4.82 6.30 -0.87
N GLY A 105 -4.92 5.00 -1.11
CA GLY A 105 -4.65 4.00 -0.08
C GLY A 105 -5.67 4.11 1.06
N ASP A 106 -5.41 3.40 2.16
CA ASP A 106 -6.17 3.55 3.40
C ASP A 106 -5.83 4.89 4.03
N THR A 107 -6.82 5.69 4.33
CA THR A 107 -6.62 7.03 4.90
C THR A 107 -7.87 7.51 5.62
N GLY A 108 -7.70 8.15 6.75
CA GLY A 108 -8.72 9.00 7.34
C GLY A 108 -8.82 10.35 6.61
N PRO A 109 -9.59 11.29 7.14
CA PRO A 109 -9.67 12.65 6.61
C PRO A 109 -8.28 13.28 6.54
N CYS A 110 -7.91 13.79 5.35
CA CYS A 110 -6.59 14.34 5.06
C CYS A 110 -6.69 15.50 4.06
N GLU A 111 -6.51 16.74 4.53
CA GLU A 111 -6.59 17.93 3.67
C GLU A 111 -5.43 17.99 2.66
N GLY A 112 -4.25 17.54 3.05
CA GLY A 112 -3.09 17.42 2.17
C GLY A 112 -3.38 16.51 0.98
N LEU A 113 -4.07 15.38 1.21
CA LEU A 113 -4.50 14.49 0.14
C LEU A 113 -5.57 15.13 -0.77
N VAL A 114 -6.52 15.88 -0.21
CA VAL A 114 -7.51 16.61 -1.00
C VAL A 114 -6.82 17.61 -1.93
N ALA A 115 -5.84 18.35 -1.42
CA ALA A 115 -5.04 19.27 -2.23
C ALA A 115 -4.22 18.55 -3.31
N PHE A 116 -3.59 17.43 -2.97
CA PHE A 116 -2.79 16.58 -3.86
C PHE A 116 -3.61 15.95 -4.98
N ALA A 117 -4.85 15.55 -4.70
CA ALA A 117 -5.77 14.96 -5.67
C ALA A 117 -6.44 15.98 -6.59
N ARG A 118 -6.31 17.28 -6.31
CA ARG A 118 -6.98 18.32 -7.08
C ARG A 118 -6.61 18.26 -8.56
N GLY A 119 -7.64 18.29 -9.41
CA GLY A 119 -7.48 18.24 -10.87
C GLY A 119 -7.17 16.84 -11.43
N ALA A 120 -7.13 15.80 -10.62
CA ALA A 120 -7.08 14.43 -11.14
C ALA A 120 -8.40 14.08 -11.84
N GLN A 121 -8.33 13.34 -12.96
CA GLN A 121 -9.52 12.86 -13.68
C GLN A 121 -10.16 11.64 -13.01
N LEU A 122 -9.37 10.88 -12.24
CA LEU A 122 -9.87 9.72 -11.50
C LEU A 122 -9.25 9.70 -10.11
N LEU A 123 -10.10 9.51 -9.11
CA LEU A 123 -9.72 9.22 -7.73
C LEU A 123 -10.15 7.78 -7.42
N VAL A 124 -9.19 6.97 -6.99
CA VAL A 124 -9.43 5.62 -6.51
C VAL A 124 -9.19 5.63 -5.00
N GLY A 125 -10.28 5.53 -4.25
CA GLY A 125 -10.25 5.55 -2.78
C GLY A 125 -10.84 4.28 -2.21
N GLU A 126 -10.46 3.97 -0.99
CA GLU A 126 -11.13 2.97 -0.19
C GLU A 126 -12.44 3.56 0.38
N LEU A 127 -13.44 2.72 0.52
CA LEU A 127 -14.71 3.08 1.11
C LEU A 127 -15.21 1.96 2.00
N ILE A 128 -15.57 2.29 3.22
CA ILE A 128 -16.23 1.39 4.16
C ILE A 128 -17.60 1.95 4.57
N ASP A 129 -18.63 1.13 4.52
CA ASP A 129 -19.90 1.42 5.16
C ASP A 129 -19.84 0.96 6.62
N ILE A 130 -19.48 1.88 7.51
CA ILE A 130 -19.26 1.61 8.93
C ILE A 130 -20.54 1.07 9.59
N GLU A 131 -21.71 1.60 9.24
CA GLU A 131 -22.99 1.15 9.83
C GLU A 131 -23.28 -0.31 9.48
N ILE A 132 -23.14 -0.68 8.21
CA ILE A 132 -23.31 -2.09 7.78
C ILE A 132 -22.29 -3.02 8.45
N VAL A 133 -21.04 -2.58 8.56
CA VAL A 133 -20.01 -3.39 9.23
C VAL A 133 -20.33 -3.57 10.71
N MET A 134 -20.71 -2.50 11.41
CA MET A 134 -21.07 -2.56 12.82
C MET A 134 -22.31 -3.44 13.07
N GLU A 135 -23.34 -3.31 12.25
CA GLU A 135 -24.53 -4.19 12.32
C GLU A 135 -24.16 -5.67 12.18
N ARG A 136 -23.32 -5.99 11.19
CA ARG A 136 -22.84 -7.39 10.99
C ARG A 136 -21.99 -7.90 12.14
N MET A 137 -21.15 -7.04 12.73
CA MET A 137 -20.36 -7.41 13.90
C MET A 137 -21.23 -7.71 15.13
N VAL A 138 -22.22 -6.89 15.40
CA VAL A 138 -23.18 -7.10 16.50
C VAL A 138 -23.99 -8.36 16.24
N ALA A 139 -24.47 -8.58 15.02
CA ALA A 139 -25.23 -9.77 14.66
C ALA A 139 -24.43 -11.08 14.86
N ARG A 140 -23.11 -11.06 14.55
CA ARG A 140 -22.22 -12.20 14.74
C ARG A 140 -21.82 -12.44 16.20
N ASN A 141 -21.78 -11.39 17.00
CA ASN A 141 -21.44 -11.47 18.41
C ASN A 141 -22.32 -10.52 19.25
N PRO A 142 -23.57 -10.94 19.54
CA PRO A 142 -24.54 -10.11 20.28
C PRO A 142 -24.07 -9.72 21.69
N ASN A 143 -23.12 -10.48 22.26
CA ASN A 143 -22.57 -10.26 23.58
C ASN A 143 -21.26 -9.45 23.58
N ALA A 144 -20.87 -8.89 22.44
CA ALA A 144 -19.65 -8.09 22.38
C ALA A 144 -19.72 -6.89 23.36
N PRO A 145 -18.67 -6.63 24.14
CA PRO A 145 -18.64 -5.49 25.04
C PRO A 145 -18.84 -4.16 24.28
N LYS A 146 -19.73 -3.30 24.76
CA LYS A 146 -20.02 -2.02 24.12
C LYS A 146 -18.76 -1.16 23.94
N ALA A 147 -17.85 -1.18 24.92
CA ALA A 147 -16.58 -0.45 24.82
C ALA A 147 -15.73 -0.92 23.64
N ARG A 148 -15.69 -2.23 23.36
CA ARG A 148 -14.96 -2.78 22.21
C ARG A 148 -15.60 -2.38 20.88
N LEU A 149 -16.92 -2.36 20.81
CA LEU A 149 -17.64 -1.91 19.61
C LEU A 149 -17.39 -0.41 19.36
N ALA A 150 -17.38 0.41 20.41
CA ALA A 150 -17.05 1.83 20.29
C ALA A 150 -15.60 2.06 19.83
N GLN A 151 -14.64 1.30 20.35
CA GLN A 151 -13.24 1.36 19.86
C GLN A 151 -13.10 0.96 18.40
N LEU A 152 -13.79 -0.09 17.97
CA LEU A 152 -13.78 -0.52 16.57
C LEU A 152 -14.39 0.52 15.65
N ARG A 153 -15.53 1.12 16.03
CA ARG A 153 -16.13 2.22 15.28
C ARG A 153 -15.17 3.39 15.15
N HIS A 154 -14.61 3.85 16.25
CA HIS A 154 -13.64 4.95 16.27
C HIS A 154 -12.42 4.65 15.39
N HIS A 155 -11.90 3.42 15.45
CA HIS A 155 -10.80 2.99 14.59
C HIS A 155 -11.18 3.07 13.10
N MET A 156 -12.36 2.57 12.71
CA MET A 156 -12.81 2.65 11.33
C MET A 156 -13.03 4.11 10.86
N GLU A 157 -13.59 4.97 11.72
CA GLU A 157 -13.80 6.40 11.42
C GLU A 157 -12.48 7.17 11.24
N ALA A 158 -11.41 6.74 11.92
CA ALA A 158 -10.10 7.37 11.84
C ALA A 158 -9.26 6.91 10.64
N HIS A 159 -9.57 5.75 10.05
CA HIS A 159 -8.76 5.11 9.01
C HIS A 159 -9.46 4.96 7.66
N HIS A 160 -10.72 5.28 7.58
CA HIS A 160 -11.57 5.19 6.39
C HIS A 160 -12.52 6.39 6.34
#